data_957e95721d611fb2e63a1d5df443a3f3
#
_entry.id   957e95721d611fb2e63a1d5df443a3f3
#
_cell.length_a   1.000
_cell.length_b   1.000
_cell.length_c   1.000
_cell.angle_alpha   90.00
_cell.angle_beta   90.00
_cell.angle_gamma   90.00
#
_symmetry.space_group_name_H-M   'P 1'
#
loop_
_entity.id
_entity.type
_entity.pdbx_description
1 polymer ?
#
loop_
_entity_poly.entity_id
_entity_poly.type
_entity_poly.pdbx_seq_one_letter_code
_entity_poly.pdbx_strand_id
1 'polypeptide(L)'
;TEIIEHASGGKGHLVKEHLLSAEQLLGKNDMFARVTLEPGCSLGYHVHHGNAEAYYILSGEGEYDDNGTVRTVKAGDVTYTSDGMGHSIENKGGENLVFIALIIKN
;
A
#
# COMPACT_ATOMS: atom_id res chain seq x y z
N THR A 1 12.63 -3.22 8.77
CA THR A 1 11.24 -3.57 9.08
C THR A 1 10.67 -2.56 10.06
N GLU A 2 9.51 -2.02 9.74
CA GLU A 2 8.78 -1.06 10.58
C GLU A 2 7.39 -1.60 10.86
N ILE A 3 6.91 -1.38 12.09
CA ILE A 3 5.50 -1.60 12.42
C ILE A 3 4.88 -0.21 12.60
N ILE A 4 3.84 0.09 11.83
CA ILE A 4 3.19 1.39 11.84
C ILE A 4 1.75 1.21 12.31
N GLU A 5 1.44 1.78 13.47
CA GLU A 5 0.10 1.75 14.04
C GLU A 5 -0.79 2.77 13.35
N HIS A 6 -2.00 2.36 13.00
CA HIS A 6 -3.04 3.24 12.44
C HIS A 6 -2.52 4.08 11.25
N ALA A 7 -1.80 3.46 10.35
CA ALA A 7 -1.22 4.14 9.19
C ALA A 7 -2.31 4.90 8.42
N SER A 8 -2.12 6.19 8.20
CA SER A 8 -3.09 7.09 7.57
C SER A 8 -4.49 7.00 8.19
N GLY A 9 -4.56 6.77 9.51
CA GLY A 9 -5.83 6.63 10.22
C GLY A 9 -6.50 5.28 10.04
N GLY A 10 -5.80 4.29 9.52
CA GLY A 10 -6.33 2.95 9.30
C GLY A 10 -6.51 2.14 10.59
N LYS A 11 -7.04 0.94 10.44
CA LYS A 11 -7.28 0.02 11.54
C LYS A 11 -6.05 -0.82 11.84
N GLY A 12 -5.77 -1.07 13.12
CA GLY A 12 -4.67 -1.92 13.55
C GLY A 12 -3.31 -1.37 13.13
N HIS A 13 -2.49 -2.23 12.55
CA HIS A 13 -1.14 -1.86 12.16
C HIS A 13 -0.77 -2.48 10.81
N LEU A 14 0.30 -1.98 10.23
CA LEU A 14 0.93 -2.64 9.08
C LEU A 14 2.40 -2.91 9.40
N VAL A 15 2.96 -3.90 8.72
CA VAL A 15 4.38 -4.20 8.75
C VAL A 15 4.96 -3.80 7.40
N LYS A 16 5.96 -2.93 7.43
CA LYS A 16 6.62 -2.44 6.22
C LYS A 16 8.07 -2.90 6.20
N GLU A 17 8.46 -3.56 5.13
CA GLU A 17 9.83 -3.98 4.91
C GLU A 17 10.37 -3.23 3.70
N HIS A 18 11.29 -2.30 3.94
CA HIS A 18 11.93 -1.57 2.85
C HIS A 18 12.81 -2.53 2.05
N LEU A 19 12.49 -2.71 0.77
CA LEU A 19 13.24 -3.62 -0.11
C LEU A 19 14.50 -2.94 -0.65
N LEU A 20 14.43 -1.63 -0.88
CA LEU A 20 15.57 -0.81 -1.21
C LEU A 20 15.57 0.42 -0.32
N SER A 21 16.76 0.91 0.03
CA SER A 21 16.92 2.14 0.80
C SER A 21 16.74 3.36 -0.10
N ALA A 22 16.55 4.53 0.51
CA ALA A 22 16.47 5.78 -0.23
C ALA A 22 17.71 6.01 -1.08
N GLU A 23 18.88 5.63 -0.57
CA GLU A 23 20.15 5.75 -1.29
C GLU A 23 20.19 4.83 -2.52
N GLN A 24 19.73 3.58 -2.38
CA GLN A 24 19.65 2.64 -3.48
C GLN A 24 18.66 3.07 -4.56
N LEU A 25 17.62 3.79 -4.17
CA LEU A 25 16.62 4.34 -5.10
C LEU A 25 17.13 5.59 -5.83
N LEU A 26 18.30 6.08 -5.46
CA LEU A 26 18.97 7.23 -6.10
C LEU A 26 18.14 8.52 -6.07
N GLY A 27 17.25 8.65 -5.09
CA GLY A 27 16.35 9.79 -4.99
C GLY A 27 15.29 9.88 -6.07
N LYS A 28 15.13 8.83 -6.87
CA LYS A 28 14.17 8.82 -8.01
C LYS A 28 12.82 8.23 -7.64
N ASN A 29 12.75 7.48 -6.56
CA ASN A 29 11.51 6.95 -6.01
C ASN A 29 11.50 7.21 -4.52
N ASP A 30 10.31 7.36 -3.97
CA ASP A 30 10.16 7.66 -2.53
C ASP A 30 10.13 6.40 -1.67
N MET A 31 9.73 5.28 -2.23
CA MET A 31 9.63 4.03 -1.48
C MET A 31 9.55 2.83 -2.40
N PHE A 32 10.18 1.74 -1.97
CA PHE A 32 9.99 0.41 -2.56
C PHE A 32 9.98 -0.58 -1.42
N ALA A 33 8.79 -1.08 -1.06
CA ALA A 33 8.62 -1.84 0.17
C ALA A 33 7.61 -2.98 0.01
N ARG A 34 7.76 -4.01 0.85
CA ARG A 34 6.73 -5.03 1.03
C ARG A 34 5.92 -4.67 2.26
N VAL A 35 4.60 -4.63 2.10
CA VAL A 35 3.66 -4.28 3.16
C VAL A 35 2.81 -5.49 3.49
N THR A 36 2.66 -5.77 4.78
CA THR A 36 1.80 -6.84 5.28
C THR A 36 0.72 -6.24 6.17
N LEU A 37 -0.53 -6.57 5.87
CA LEU A 37 -1.69 -6.26 6.69
C LEU A 37 -2.27 -7.57 7.22
N GLU A 38 -2.27 -7.73 8.54
CA GLU A 38 -2.93 -8.87 9.16
C GLU A 38 -4.46 -8.74 9.05
N PRO A 39 -5.23 -9.82 9.25
CA PRO A 39 -6.69 -9.73 9.20
C PRO A 39 -7.24 -8.60 10.08
N GLY A 40 -8.15 -7.82 9.54
CA GLY A 40 -8.76 -6.69 10.23
C GLY A 40 -7.97 -5.40 10.20
N CYS A 41 -6.75 -5.40 9.67
CA CYS A 41 -5.92 -4.21 9.58
C CYS A 41 -6.12 -3.49 8.25
N SER A 42 -5.87 -2.20 8.25
CA SER A 42 -5.99 -1.40 7.03
C SER A 42 -4.98 -0.26 6.99
N LEU A 43 -4.64 0.13 5.77
CA LEU A 43 -3.97 1.39 5.47
C LEU A 43 -5.05 2.38 5.07
N GLY A 44 -5.22 3.43 5.87
CA GLY A 44 -6.31 4.38 5.71
C GLY A 44 -6.22 5.22 4.45
N TYR A 45 -7.32 5.87 4.12
CA TYR A 45 -7.41 6.68 2.91
C TYR A 45 -6.44 7.86 2.96
N HIS A 46 -5.65 8.02 1.91
CA HIS A 46 -4.70 9.12 1.79
C HIS A 46 -4.57 9.52 0.32
N VAL A 47 -4.20 10.77 0.11
CA VAL A 47 -4.05 11.35 -1.23
C VAL A 47 -2.57 11.54 -1.54
N HIS A 48 -2.16 11.19 -2.74
CA HIS A 48 -0.80 11.38 -3.21
C HIS A 48 -0.62 12.76 -3.85
N HIS A 49 0.41 13.48 -3.39
CA HIS A 49 0.75 14.81 -3.91
C HIS A 49 2.23 14.80 -4.33
N GLY A 50 2.48 15.03 -5.61
CA GLY A 50 3.83 15.04 -6.16
C GLY A 50 4.43 13.66 -6.40
N ASN A 51 3.62 12.61 -6.29
CA ASN A 51 4.05 11.24 -6.55
C ASN A 51 2.85 10.38 -6.98
N ALA A 52 3.15 9.17 -7.40
CA ALA A 52 2.16 8.14 -7.70
C ALA A 52 2.57 6.85 -6.99
N GLU A 53 1.62 5.96 -6.77
CA GLU A 53 1.90 4.70 -6.08
C GLU A 53 1.29 3.51 -6.82
N ALA A 54 2.08 2.46 -6.96
CA ALA A 54 1.61 1.18 -7.49
C ALA A 54 1.69 0.12 -6.39
N TYR A 55 0.65 -0.72 -6.29
CA TYR A 55 0.68 -1.94 -5.48
C TYR A 55 0.66 -3.14 -6.39
N TYR A 56 1.44 -4.14 -6.06
CA TYR A 56 1.38 -5.46 -6.66
C TYR A 56 1.04 -6.46 -5.57
N ILE A 57 -0.15 -7.08 -5.66
CA ILE A 57 -0.64 -7.98 -4.61
C ILE A 57 0.05 -9.33 -4.75
N LEU A 58 0.73 -9.76 -3.69
CA LEU A 58 1.45 -11.03 -3.66
C LEU A 58 0.59 -12.16 -3.12
N SER A 59 -0.16 -11.91 -2.05
CA SER A 59 -1.00 -12.92 -1.41
C SER A 59 -2.12 -12.29 -0.61
N GLY A 60 -3.18 -13.05 -0.35
CA GLY A 60 -4.36 -12.59 0.36
C GLY A 60 -5.32 -11.83 -0.53
N GLU A 61 -6.35 -11.28 0.09
CA GLU A 61 -7.36 -10.45 -0.57
C GLU A 61 -7.58 -9.18 0.22
N GLY A 62 -7.84 -8.08 -0.47
CA GLY A 62 -8.11 -6.81 0.15
C GLY A 62 -9.28 -6.08 -0.49
N GLU A 63 -9.87 -5.17 0.27
CA GLU A 63 -10.81 -4.21 -0.25
C GLU A 63 -10.03 -2.93 -0.54
N TYR A 64 -10.03 -2.53 -1.80
CA TYR A 64 -9.25 -1.40 -2.28
C TYR A 64 -10.19 -0.28 -2.71
N ASP A 65 -9.99 0.90 -2.12
CA ASP A 65 -10.70 2.12 -2.52
C ASP A 65 -9.79 2.87 -3.50
N ASP A 66 -10.22 2.91 -4.76
CA ASP A 66 -9.49 3.56 -5.83
C ASP A 66 -10.16 4.90 -6.15
N ASN A 67 -9.72 5.92 -5.45
CA ASN A 67 -10.23 7.28 -5.61
C ASN A 67 -11.77 7.36 -5.54
N GLY A 68 -12.36 6.60 -4.61
CA GLY A 68 -13.81 6.57 -4.39
C GLY A 68 -14.51 5.35 -4.98
N THR A 69 -13.83 4.55 -5.79
CA THR A 69 -14.39 3.32 -6.35
C THR A 69 -13.80 2.12 -5.62
N VAL A 70 -14.63 1.36 -4.94
CA VAL A 70 -14.21 0.21 -4.13
C VAL A 70 -14.26 -1.06 -4.95
N ARG A 71 -13.20 -1.86 -4.86
CA ARG A 71 -13.12 -3.19 -5.50
C ARG A 71 -12.28 -4.14 -4.67
N THR A 72 -12.49 -5.44 -4.89
CA THR A 72 -11.64 -6.47 -4.29
C THR A 72 -10.39 -6.65 -5.13
N VAL A 73 -9.24 -6.72 -4.46
CA VAL A 73 -7.95 -7.05 -5.08
C VAL A 73 -7.42 -8.34 -4.48
N LYS A 74 -6.69 -9.11 -5.28
CA LYS A 74 -6.14 -10.40 -4.89
C LYS A 74 -4.77 -10.62 -5.54
N ALA A 75 -4.12 -11.72 -5.19
CA ALA A 75 -2.80 -12.06 -5.73
C ALA A 75 -2.75 -11.92 -7.25
N GLY A 76 -1.73 -11.23 -7.73
CA GLY A 76 -1.52 -10.95 -9.15
C GLY A 76 -2.10 -9.63 -9.63
N ASP A 77 -2.95 -8.99 -8.82
CA ASP A 77 -3.54 -7.70 -9.20
C ASP A 77 -2.54 -6.55 -9.00
N VAL A 78 -2.62 -5.57 -9.87
CA VAL A 78 -1.86 -4.32 -9.77
C VAL A 78 -2.83 -3.17 -9.59
N THR A 79 -2.53 -2.27 -8.66
CA THR A 79 -3.26 -1.02 -8.51
C THR A 79 -2.34 0.15 -8.83
N TYR A 80 -2.92 1.24 -9.29
CA TYR A 80 -2.16 2.44 -9.58
C TYR A 80 -2.95 3.67 -9.13
N THR A 81 -2.31 4.51 -8.32
CA THR A 81 -2.89 5.75 -7.82
C THR A 81 -2.00 6.90 -8.30
N SER A 82 -2.53 7.73 -9.19
CA SER A 82 -1.76 8.82 -9.77
C SER A 82 -1.69 10.04 -8.85
N ASP A 83 -0.84 10.98 -9.22
CA ASP A 83 -0.70 12.25 -8.52
C ASP A 83 -2.05 12.97 -8.43
N GLY A 84 -2.43 13.40 -7.23
CA GLY A 84 -3.70 14.05 -6.95
C GLY A 84 -4.84 13.11 -6.61
N MET A 85 -4.66 11.81 -6.76
CA MET A 85 -5.67 10.80 -6.44
C MET A 85 -5.42 10.17 -5.07
N GLY A 86 -6.47 9.56 -4.51
CA GLY A 86 -6.39 8.91 -3.21
C GLY A 86 -6.73 7.44 -3.27
N HIS A 87 -6.31 6.72 -2.23
CA HIS A 87 -6.65 5.32 -2.08
C HIS A 87 -6.55 4.84 -0.63
N SER A 88 -7.13 3.67 -0.39
CA SER A 88 -6.98 2.91 0.85
C SER A 88 -7.06 1.43 0.55
N ILE A 89 -6.60 0.61 1.49
CA ILE A 89 -6.67 -0.85 1.37
C ILE A 89 -6.91 -1.46 2.74
N GLU A 90 -7.84 -2.41 2.81
CA GLU A 90 -8.20 -3.09 4.05
C GLU A 90 -8.18 -4.61 3.86
N ASN A 91 -7.60 -5.31 4.83
CA ASN A 91 -7.65 -6.77 4.85
C ASN A 91 -8.93 -7.22 5.57
N LYS A 92 -9.93 -7.62 4.80
CA LYS A 92 -11.19 -8.19 5.33
C LYS A 92 -11.21 -9.72 5.27
N GLY A 93 -10.13 -10.33 4.82
CA GLY A 93 -10.00 -11.78 4.75
C GLY A 93 -9.47 -12.40 6.03
N GLY A 94 -9.25 -13.71 5.99
CA GLY A 94 -8.74 -14.48 7.13
C GLY A 94 -7.24 -14.75 7.07
N GLU A 95 -6.55 -14.30 6.04
CA GLU A 95 -5.11 -14.48 5.86
C GLU A 95 -4.43 -13.14 5.72
N ASN A 96 -3.11 -13.10 5.90
CA ASN A 96 -2.35 -11.87 5.70
C ASN A 96 -2.46 -11.40 4.25
N LEU A 97 -2.66 -10.11 4.09
CA LEU A 97 -2.61 -9.44 2.79
C LEU A 97 -1.21 -8.86 2.63
N VAL A 98 -0.50 -9.32 1.60
CA VAL A 98 0.88 -8.91 1.35
C VAL A 98 0.97 -8.30 -0.05
N PHE A 99 1.57 -7.12 -0.13
CA PHE A 99 1.75 -6.45 -1.41
C PHE A 99 3.07 -5.67 -1.46
N ILE A 100 3.56 -5.48 -2.67
CA ILE A 100 4.71 -4.60 -2.93
C ILE A 100 4.16 -3.22 -3.23
N ALA A 101 4.71 -2.21 -2.59
CA ALA A 101 4.36 -0.82 -2.81
C ALA A 101 5.56 -0.06 -3.39
N LEU A 102 5.34 0.63 -4.49
CA LEU A 102 6.33 1.48 -5.13
C LEU A 102 5.77 2.89 -5.24
N ILE A 103 6.44 3.85 -4.63
CA ILE A 103 6.09 5.26 -4.76
C ILE A 103 7.04 5.91 -5.77
N ILE A 104 6.47 6.40 -6.85
CA ILE A 104 7.20 6.98 -7.98
C ILE A 104 7.16 8.50 -7.85
N LYS A 105 8.32 9.13 -7.82
CA LYS A 105 8.41 10.58 -7.75
C LYS A 105 8.04 11.25 -9.07
N ASN A 106 7.45 12.40 -8.89
CA ASN A 106 7.15 13.29 -9.99
C ASN A 106 8.43 13.91 -10.57
#